data_4f63e437548c671f45714ea3bcabf70d
#
_entry.id   4f63e437548c671f45714ea3bcabf70d
#
_cell.length_a   1.000
_cell.length_b   1.000
_cell.length_c   1.000
_cell.angle_alpha   90.00
_cell.angle_beta   90.00
_cell.angle_gamma   90.00
#
_symmetry.space_group_name_H-M   'P 1'
#
loop_
_entity.id
_entity.type
_entity.pdbx_description
1 polymer ?
#
loop_
_entity_poly.entity_id
_entity_poly.type
_entity_poly.pdbx_seq_one_letter_code
_entity_poly.pdbx_strand_id
1 'polypeptide(L)'
;QKISYAIPGSSLTASWVELGPANVGGRTRGITWDPNDPTGKTVWAGGVTGGLWYNNDIANVNSSWIKVNDFWQTLSISKIIFDTINKKTAYVSTGEGFGARAGIGAGIWKTTDGGINWYKLSSTNGFLYSNDMTIRTENNKSVIYAAIDANFYMSTFSNTANVGLYRSADNGLTWTQTLPIIDSANTAKVPFAPASIQISKNNKIWVGTKASPNGNTNRGGGYILSSTNGIDWTVVKKFTVNNGYGRVSIAVAPSNANVIYAFVENNNKLENLYRSDDEGLTWVTLAKPKNYEYRTPADDFTRGQAWYDQAIAVDPNNPNTVIVGGIDLFKSTDGGTTWNQISKWYNWNAKYSYVHADQHAILYKPNSSTTALFANDGGIFYTNNLGAADTANVISHVSKAYNVTQFYAGAIHPEIGKSFFLAGSQDNGTQRFTNPSFSNTTTATGGDGGFCFIDQTNPKFQITSYVYNSYYLSSDSGKSFTQTLIDNDDIGSFINPATYDNNLHILYSNSSRDYLVRIKNITNTPKLDYISV
;
A
#
# COMPACT_ATOMS: atom_id res chain seq x y z
N GLN A 1 -18.66 7.18 17.66
CA GLN A 1 -18.91 8.59 18.00
C GLN A 1 -19.95 9.14 17.02
N LYS A 2 -21.07 9.67 17.52
CA LYS A 2 -22.01 10.43 16.67
C LYS A 2 -21.43 11.82 16.50
N ILE A 3 -20.99 12.16 15.31
CA ILE A 3 -20.57 13.53 14.98
C ILE A 3 -21.79 14.19 14.31
N SER A 4 -22.33 15.20 14.94
CA SER A 4 -23.45 15.99 14.42
C SER A 4 -22.90 17.25 13.75
N TYR A 5 -23.10 17.36 12.45
CA TYR A 5 -22.82 18.60 11.70
C TYR A 5 -24.12 19.18 11.14
N ALA A 6 -24.27 20.50 11.27
CA ALA A 6 -25.28 21.18 10.51
C ALA A 6 -24.85 21.25 9.03
N ILE A 7 -25.67 20.76 8.12
CA ILE A 7 -25.48 20.96 6.69
C ILE A 7 -25.74 22.43 6.39
N PRO A 8 -24.80 23.19 5.80
CA PRO A 8 -25.01 24.59 5.45
C PRO A 8 -26.29 24.77 4.61
N GLY A 9 -27.21 25.62 5.08
CA GLY A 9 -28.48 25.86 4.41
C GLY A 9 -29.62 24.89 4.75
N SER A 10 -29.39 23.91 5.66
CA SER A 10 -30.41 22.97 6.12
C SER A 10 -30.83 23.28 7.57
N SER A 11 -32.13 23.21 7.85
CA SER A 11 -32.67 23.22 9.22
C SER A 11 -32.59 21.86 9.93
N LEU A 12 -32.11 20.81 9.23
CA LEU A 12 -32.00 19.45 9.75
C LEU A 12 -30.60 19.22 10.28
N THR A 13 -30.49 18.71 11.50
CA THR A 13 -29.25 18.17 12.07
C THR A 13 -29.00 16.80 11.47
N ALA A 14 -28.09 16.69 10.51
CA ALA A 14 -27.65 15.40 9.99
C ALA A 14 -26.61 14.80 10.93
N SER A 15 -26.77 13.53 11.29
CA SER A 15 -25.75 12.75 11.97
C SER A 15 -25.14 11.74 11.01
N TRP A 16 -23.82 11.72 10.92
CA TRP A 16 -23.11 10.68 10.18
C TRP A 16 -22.95 9.44 11.05
N VAL A 17 -23.26 8.27 10.50
CA VAL A 17 -23.05 6.97 11.14
C VAL A 17 -22.07 6.18 10.29
N GLU A 18 -20.98 5.74 10.92
CA GLU A 18 -20.02 4.85 10.29
C GLU A 18 -20.61 3.43 10.19
N LEU A 19 -20.60 2.83 9.01
CA LEU A 19 -21.16 1.49 8.77
C LEU A 19 -20.10 0.39 8.67
N GLY A 20 -18.83 0.74 8.56
CA GLY A 20 -17.72 -0.19 8.37
C GLY A 20 -17.18 -0.17 6.92
N PRO A 21 -16.55 -1.26 6.50
CA PRO A 21 -16.54 -2.65 7.04
C PRO A 21 -15.67 -2.80 8.29
N ALA A 22 -16.12 -3.59 9.27
CA ALA A 22 -15.35 -3.83 10.49
C ALA A 22 -14.34 -4.99 10.35
N ASN A 23 -14.41 -5.76 9.27
CA ASN A 23 -13.64 -6.98 9.02
C ASN A 23 -12.79 -6.93 7.74
N VAL A 24 -12.81 -5.84 7.02
CA VAL A 24 -12.03 -5.64 5.78
C VAL A 24 -11.11 -4.45 6.02
N GLY A 25 -9.82 -4.65 5.78
CA GLY A 25 -8.85 -3.57 5.80
C GLY A 25 -8.75 -2.86 4.45
N GLY A 26 -7.57 -2.45 4.08
CA GLY A 26 -7.26 -1.80 2.81
C GLY A 26 -5.79 -1.49 2.73
N ARG A 27 -5.37 -0.87 1.65
CA ARG A 27 -3.96 -0.60 1.36
C ARG A 27 -3.25 0.10 2.51
N THR A 28 -2.22 -0.57 3.02
CA THR A 28 -1.44 -0.14 4.19
C THR A 28 0.05 -0.16 3.86
N ARG A 29 0.75 0.97 4.01
CA ARG A 29 2.20 1.08 3.78
C ARG A 29 2.97 1.44 5.05
N GLY A 30 2.44 2.31 5.88
CA GLY A 30 3.05 2.72 7.13
C GLY A 30 2.69 1.79 8.26
N ILE A 31 3.65 1.05 8.84
CA ILE A 31 3.47 0.29 10.08
C ILE A 31 4.68 0.46 10.99
N THR A 32 4.46 0.53 12.29
CA THR A 32 5.54 0.58 13.28
C THR A 32 5.08 0.10 14.65
N TRP A 33 6.00 -0.52 15.41
CA TRP A 33 5.79 -0.82 16.82
C TRP A 33 5.90 0.45 17.65
N ASP A 34 5.04 0.59 18.67
CA ASP A 34 5.13 1.71 19.60
C ASP A 34 6.29 1.49 20.60
N PRO A 35 7.35 2.31 20.58
CA PRO A 35 8.46 2.16 21.50
C PRO A 35 8.13 2.61 22.93
N ASN A 36 6.96 3.22 23.16
CA ASN A 36 6.49 3.64 24.48
C ASN A 36 5.68 2.56 25.18
N ASP A 37 5.24 1.52 24.46
CA ASP A 37 4.53 0.39 25.07
C ASP A 37 5.52 -0.64 25.64
N PRO A 38 5.63 -0.78 26.97
CA PRO A 38 6.55 -1.74 27.59
C PRO A 38 6.13 -3.20 27.36
N THR A 39 4.87 -3.45 26.98
CA THR A 39 4.38 -4.80 26.64
C THR A 39 4.78 -5.21 25.21
N GLY A 40 5.13 -4.24 24.37
CA GLY A 40 5.49 -4.44 22.97
C GLY A 40 4.35 -5.05 22.15
N LYS A 41 3.12 -4.66 22.43
CA LYS A 41 1.91 -5.12 21.72
C LYS A 41 1.26 -4.03 20.89
N THR A 42 1.53 -2.76 21.21
CA THR A 42 0.95 -1.62 20.50
C THR A 42 1.64 -1.41 19.16
N VAL A 43 0.82 -1.27 18.13
CA VAL A 43 1.25 -1.02 16.74
C VAL A 43 0.50 0.18 16.17
N TRP A 44 1.20 1.01 15.43
CA TRP A 44 0.66 2.10 14.64
C TRP A 44 0.63 1.71 13.17
N ALA A 45 -0.43 2.11 12.46
CA ALA A 45 -0.60 1.85 11.05
C ALA A 45 -1.16 3.06 10.30
N GLY A 46 -0.77 3.19 9.04
CA GLY A 46 -1.23 4.22 8.12
C GLY A 46 -1.85 3.61 6.87
N GLY A 47 -3.15 3.85 6.70
CA GLY A 47 -3.85 3.56 5.46
C GLY A 47 -3.50 4.58 4.39
N VAL A 48 -3.31 4.12 3.15
CA VAL A 48 -2.91 5.01 2.04
C VAL A 48 -4.01 6.01 1.69
N THR A 49 -5.27 5.71 2.06
CA THR A 49 -6.43 6.60 1.89
C THR A 49 -7.34 6.62 3.11
N GLY A 50 -6.92 6.02 4.23
CA GLY A 50 -7.76 5.81 5.41
C GLY A 50 -7.22 6.41 6.72
N GLY A 51 -6.13 7.20 6.68
CA GLY A 51 -5.62 7.91 7.85
C GLY A 51 -4.74 7.08 8.77
N LEU A 52 -4.47 7.63 9.95
CA LEU A 52 -3.60 7.08 10.98
C LEU A 52 -4.40 6.35 12.06
N TRP A 53 -3.94 5.16 12.42
CA TRP A 53 -4.58 4.26 13.38
C TRP A 53 -3.56 3.64 14.33
N TYR A 54 -4.02 3.13 15.48
CA TYR A 54 -3.22 2.29 16.37
C TYR A 54 -4.04 1.15 16.95
N ASN A 55 -3.34 0.08 17.35
CA ASN A 55 -3.91 -1.09 18.01
C ASN A 55 -3.10 -1.40 19.27
N ASN A 56 -3.76 -1.55 20.41
CA ASN A 56 -3.10 -1.73 21.71
C ASN A 56 -2.71 -3.18 22.02
N ASP A 57 -3.24 -4.16 21.29
CA ASP A 57 -2.90 -5.59 21.45
C ASP A 57 -2.98 -6.31 20.11
N ILE A 58 -1.99 -6.11 19.28
CA ILE A 58 -1.93 -6.68 17.92
C ILE A 58 -1.89 -8.21 17.92
N ALA A 59 -1.46 -8.84 19.02
CA ALA A 59 -1.45 -10.29 19.15
C ALA A 59 -2.85 -10.90 19.33
N ASN A 60 -3.83 -10.09 19.72
CA ASN A 60 -5.21 -10.49 19.85
C ASN A 60 -5.98 -10.15 18.57
N VAL A 61 -6.34 -11.14 17.77
CA VAL A 61 -7.09 -10.95 16.50
C VAL A 61 -8.46 -10.24 16.69
N ASN A 62 -8.97 -10.21 17.93
CA ASN A 62 -10.20 -9.52 18.29
C ASN A 62 -9.97 -8.08 18.78
N SER A 63 -8.73 -7.63 18.89
CA SER A 63 -8.41 -6.25 19.23
C SER A 63 -8.79 -5.32 18.09
N SER A 64 -9.59 -4.30 18.40
CA SER A 64 -10.01 -3.31 17.40
C SER A 64 -8.95 -2.23 17.21
N TRP A 65 -8.77 -1.80 15.98
CA TRP A 65 -8.00 -0.61 15.67
C TRP A 65 -8.73 0.65 16.11
N ILE A 66 -7.98 1.64 16.54
CA ILE A 66 -8.45 2.92 17.03
C ILE A 66 -7.96 4.00 16.08
N LYS A 67 -8.88 4.77 15.56
CA LYS A 67 -8.65 5.90 14.66
C LYS A 67 -8.04 7.07 15.42
N VAL A 68 -7.04 7.73 14.84
CA VAL A 68 -6.42 8.93 15.41
C VAL A 68 -7.25 10.17 15.11
N ASN A 69 -7.43 10.48 13.82
CA ASN A 69 -8.18 11.66 13.39
C ASN A 69 -8.53 11.59 11.90
N ASP A 70 -9.80 11.83 11.55
CA ASP A 70 -10.29 11.86 10.16
C ASP A 70 -10.23 13.25 9.53
N PHE A 71 -9.87 14.29 10.28
CA PHE A 71 -9.91 15.68 9.85
C PHE A 71 -8.56 16.27 9.50
N TRP A 72 -7.56 15.44 9.29
CA TRP A 72 -6.32 15.89 8.69
C TRP A 72 -6.55 16.34 7.25
N GLN A 73 -5.71 17.24 6.76
CA GLN A 73 -5.78 17.75 5.39
C GLN A 73 -5.74 16.64 4.33
N THR A 74 -5.13 15.50 4.66
CA THR A 74 -5.12 14.26 3.88
C THR A 74 -5.14 13.05 4.79
N LEU A 75 -5.74 11.97 4.33
CA LEU A 75 -5.71 10.67 5.00
C LEU A 75 -4.73 9.69 4.33
N SER A 76 -3.91 10.16 3.40
CA SER A 76 -2.90 9.35 2.72
C SER A 76 -1.64 9.24 3.56
N ILE A 77 -1.50 8.16 4.33
CA ILE A 77 -0.37 7.93 5.22
C ILE A 77 0.59 6.91 4.58
N SER A 78 1.86 7.30 4.43
CA SER A 78 2.88 6.46 3.77
C SER A 78 3.92 5.88 4.74
N LYS A 79 4.31 6.63 5.78
CA LYS A 79 5.31 6.17 6.75
C LYS A 79 5.09 6.76 8.13
N ILE A 80 5.44 5.97 9.16
CA ILE A 80 5.38 6.37 10.57
C ILE A 80 6.72 6.03 11.19
N ILE A 81 7.35 7.00 11.88
CA ILE A 81 8.61 6.79 12.60
C ILE A 81 8.56 7.44 13.97
N PHE A 82 9.17 6.79 14.96
CA PHE A 82 9.39 7.35 16.29
C PHE A 82 10.83 7.85 16.43
N ASP A 83 11.00 8.91 17.18
CA ASP A 83 12.30 9.44 17.51
C ASP A 83 13.04 8.47 18.45
N THR A 84 14.29 8.15 18.11
CA THR A 84 15.10 7.17 18.86
C THR A 84 15.61 7.71 20.21
N ILE A 85 15.69 9.05 20.36
CA ILE A 85 16.14 9.71 21.56
C ILE A 85 14.94 10.08 22.46
N ASN A 86 13.93 10.72 21.86
CA ASN A 86 12.67 11.06 22.54
C ASN A 86 11.51 10.24 21.97
N LYS A 87 11.28 9.08 22.52
CA LYS A 87 10.26 8.12 22.05
C LYS A 87 8.83 8.68 22.02
N LYS A 88 8.51 9.75 22.77
CA LYS A 88 7.22 10.43 22.69
C LYS A 88 7.07 11.30 21.44
N THR A 89 8.17 11.58 20.76
CA THR A 89 8.14 12.29 19.48
C THR A 89 8.02 11.27 18.34
N ALA A 90 7.06 11.49 17.46
CA ALA A 90 6.91 10.70 16.24
C ALA A 90 6.57 11.60 15.05
N TYR A 91 6.84 11.09 13.87
CA TYR A 91 6.55 11.76 12.60
C TYR A 91 5.79 10.83 11.68
N VAL A 92 4.86 11.41 10.93
CA VAL A 92 4.05 10.71 9.94
C VAL A 92 4.19 11.46 8.62
N SER A 93 4.67 10.77 7.59
CA SER A 93 4.70 11.32 6.24
C SER A 93 3.45 10.95 5.46
N THR A 94 3.04 11.82 4.55
CA THR A 94 1.81 11.70 3.79
C THR A 94 2.05 11.68 2.29
N GLY A 95 1.09 11.11 1.54
CA GLY A 95 1.13 10.95 0.09
C GLY A 95 1.88 9.70 -0.36
N GLU A 96 1.29 8.96 -1.29
CA GLU A 96 1.84 7.71 -1.80
C GLU A 96 2.68 7.93 -3.06
N GLY A 97 3.97 7.58 -3.03
CA GLY A 97 4.88 7.73 -4.19
C GLY A 97 4.87 6.55 -5.17
N PHE A 98 4.45 5.35 -4.74
CA PHE A 98 4.52 4.13 -5.56
C PHE A 98 3.19 3.73 -6.22
N GLY A 99 2.08 4.33 -5.84
CA GLY A 99 0.77 4.01 -6.42
C GLY A 99 0.56 4.64 -7.80
N ALA A 100 -0.13 3.96 -8.69
CA ALA A 100 -0.67 4.59 -9.89
C ALA A 100 -1.87 5.47 -9.51
N ARG A 101 -1.80 6.78 -9.78
CA ARG A 101 -2.84 7.76 -9.37
C ARG A 101 -3.06 7.79 -7.86
N ALA A 102 -1.98 7.81 -7.11
CA ALA A 102 -1.96 7.72 -5.65
C ALA A 102 -2.55 8.95 -4.95
N GLY A 103 -2.90 8.76 -3.68
CA GLY A 103 -3.38 9.82 -2.81
C GLY A 103 -2.33 10.92 -2.62
N ILE A 104 -2.71 12.17 -2.85
CA ILE A 104 -1.84 13.33 -2.62
C ILE A 104 -1.67 13.56 -1.12
N GLY A 105 -0.43 13.83 -0.72
CA GLY A 105 -0.07 14.16 0.64
C GLY A 105 -0.21 15.66 0.97
N ALA A 106 0.07 15.97 2.22
CA ALA A 106 0.05 17.34 2.75
C ALA A 106 1.27 17.62 3.65
N GLY A 107 2.41 16.99 3.37
CA GLY A 107 3.62 17.14 4.16
C GLY A 107 3.75 16.12 5.29
N ILE A 108 4.52 16.50 6.32
CA ILE A 108 4.82 15.66 7.48
C ILE A 108 4.07 16.18 8.70
N TRP A 109 3.48 15.26 9.46
CA TRP A 109 2.83 15.52 10.74
C TRP A 109 3.72 15.06 11.89
N LYS A 110 3.66 15.76 13.02
CA LYS A 110 4.51 15.51 14.19
C LYS A 110 3.66 15.44 15.46
N THR A 111 4.03 14.55 16.36
CA THR A 111 3.61 14.54 17.75
C THR A 111 4.83 14.67 18.66
N THR A 112 4.63 15.16 19.89
CA THR A 112 5.66 15.23 20.96
C THR A 112 5.16 14.65 22.29
N ASP A 113 3.96 14.07 22.28
CA ASP A 113 3.26 13.56 23.47
C ASP A 113 2.83 12.08 23.33
N GLY A 114 3.48 11.33 22.43
CA GLY A 114 3.21 9.91 22.23
C GLY A 114 1.99 9.63 21.35
N GLY A 115 1.60 10.58 20.49
CA GLY A 115 0.51 10.41 19.53
C GLY A 115 -0.85 10.90 20.00
N ILE A 116 -0.92 11.61 21.14
CA ILE A 116 -2.17 12.20 21.65
C ILE A 116 -2.56 13.38 20.79
N ASN A 117 -1.62 14.30 20.55
CA ASN A 117 -1.82 15.46 19.70
C ASN A 117 -0.85 15.46 18.51
N TRP A 118 -1.36 15.85 17.35
CA TRP A 118 -0.60 15.91 16.11
C TRP A 118 -0.73 17.29 15.46
N TYR A 119 0.37 17.78 14.92
CA TYR A 119 0.39 19.02 14.15
C TYR A 119 1.25 18.88 12.90
N LYS A 120 0.87 19.59 11.85
CA LYS A 120 1.58 19.59 10.58
C LYS A 120 2.80 20.49 10.66
N LEU A 121 3.92 20.03 10.09
CA LEU A 121 5.12 20.83 9.89
C LEU A 121 4.95 21.72 8.65
N SER A 122 4.80 23.03 8.83
CA SER A 122 4.60 23.98 7.74
C SER A 122 5.77 24.02 6.75
N SER A 123 6.98 23.71 7.21
CA SER A 123 8.21 23.58 6.41
C SER A 123 8.14 22.48 5.33
N THR A 124 7.14 21.57 5.42
CA THR A 124 6.97 20.42 4.52
C THR A 124 5.76 20.54 3.60
N ASN A 125 5.21 21.73 3.40
CA ASN A 125 4.03 21.94 2.55
C ASN A 125 4.23 21.46 1.09
N GLY A 126 5.48 21.42 0.60
CA GLY A 126 5.82 20.89 -0.72
C GLY A 126 6.08 19.38 -0.76
N PHE A 127 5.97 18.65 0.34
CA PHE A 127 6.22 17.21 0.38
C PHE A 127 4.90 16.47 0.13
N LEU A 128 4.52 16.34 -1.14
CA LEU A 128 3.22 15.81 -1.53
C LEU A 128 3.20 14.29 -1.73
N TYR A 129 4.35 13.65 -1.89
CA TYR A 129 4.48 12.20 -2.02
C TYR A 129 5.73 11.75 -1.28
N SER A 130 5.58 10.81 -0.38
CA SER A 130 6.69 10.27 0.41
C SER A 130 6.82 8.77 0.22
N ASN A 131 7.99 8.34 -0.27
CA ASN A 131 8.31 6.93 -0.44
C ASN A 131 8.78 6.27 0.86
N ASP A 132 9.58 6.99 1.65
CA ASP A 132 10.14 6.48 2.90
C ASP A 132 10.57 7.63 3.82
N MET A 133 10.72 7.35 5.10
CA MET A 133 11.22 8.30 6.11
C MET A 133 11.94 7.54 7.22
N THR A 134 13.04 8.10 7.73
CA THR A 134 13.77 7.50 8.85
C THR A 134 14.37 8.57 9.77
N ILE A 135 14.78 8.16 10.97
CA ILE A 135 15.54 8.97 11.92
C ILE A 135 16.90 8.31 12.15
N ARG A 136 17.94 9.14 12.17
CA ARG A 136 19.30 8.76 12.48
C ARG A 136 19.81 9.61 13.65
N THR A 137 20.56 9.02 14.56
CA THR A 137 21.25 9.77 15.60
C THR A 137 22.58 10.30 15.08
N GLU A 138 22.75 11.62 15.07
CA GLU A 138 23.98 12.31 14.68
C GLU A 138 24.40 13.28 15.79
N ASN A 139 25.60 13.10 16.32
CA ASN A 139 26.12 13.95 17.42
C ASN A 139 25.11 14.09 18.58
N ASN A 140 24.51 12.99 19.00
CA ASN A 140 23.48 12.91 20.04
C ASN A 140 22.19 13.71 19.75
N LYS A 141 21.89 13.98 18.49
CA LYS A 141 20.66 14.62 18.04
C LYS A 141 19.93 13.72 17.06
N SER A 142 18.61 13.80 17.09
CA SER A 142 17.77 13.13 16.08
C SER A 142 17.76 13.93 14.78
N VAL A 143 18.16 13.29 13.70
CA VAL A 143 18.16 13.86 12.35
C VAL A 143 17.20 13.05 11.49
N ILE A 144 16.26 13.75 10.86
CA ILE A 144 15.20 13.16 10.06
C ILE A 144 15.61 13.16 8.59
N TYR A 145 15.35 12.04 7.92
CA TYR A 145 15.50 11.91 6.47
C TYR A 145 14.16 11.55 5.85
N ALA A 146 13.75 12.27 4.80
CA ALA A 146 12.51 12.06 4.08
C ALA A 146 12.78 11.86 2.58
N ALA A 147 12.33 10.74 2.05
CA ALA A 147 12.38 10.40 0.62
C ALA A 147 11.15 10.97 -0.07
N ILE A 148 11.30 12.09 -0.75
CA ILE A 148 10.22 12.79 -1.42
C ILE A 148 10.24 12.50 -2.92
N ASP A 149 9.05 12.26 -3.47
CA ASP A 149 8.83 11.87 -4.85
C ASP A 149 7.80 12.78 -5.53
N ALA A 150 7.56 12.49 -6.80
CA ALA A 150 6.46 13.01 -7.59
C ALA A 150 5.58 11.86 -8.06
N ASN A 151 4.31 12.15 -8.27
CA ASN A 151 3.38 11.17 -8.81
C ASN A 151 2.38 11.80 -9.77
N PHE A 152 1.66 10.96 -10.48
CA PHE A 152 0.65 11.36 -11.45
C PHE A 152 -0.63 11.81 -10.74
N TYR A 153 -1.02 13.06 -10.93
CA TYR A 153 -2.25 13.61 -10.41
C TYR A 153 -2.98 14.38 -11.52
N MET A 154 -4.26 14.10 -11.74
CA MET A 154 -5.06 14.74 -12.79
C MET A 154 -4.35 14.77 -14.17
N SER A 155 -3.82 13.63 -14.59
CA SER A 155 -3.13 13.43 -15.89
C SER A 155 -1.80 14.18 -16.06
N THR A 156 -1.23 14.72 -14.98
CA THR A 156 0.08 15.38 -15.00
C THR A 156 0.97 14.90 -13.85
N PHE A 157 2.28 14.88 -14.05
CA PHE A 157 3.22 14.70 -12.95
C PHE A 157 3.20 15.95 -12.06
N SER A 158 2.90 15.74 -10.79
CA SER A 158 2.94 16.78 -9.77
C SER A 158 4.12 16.58 -8.83
N ASN A 159 4.60 17.68 -8.22
CA ASN A 159 5.69 17.67 -7.24
C ASN A 159 7.10 17.39 -7.79
N THR A 160 7.32 17.41 -9.09
CA THR A 160 8.63 17.08 -9.70
C THR A 160 9.77 17.96 -9.18
N ALA A 161 9.50 19.21 -8.83
CA ALA A 161 10.51 20.14 -8.30
C ALA A 161 11.02 19.76 -6.89
N ASN A 162 10.26 18.94 -6.14
CA ASN A 162 10.60 18.55 -4.78
C ASN A 162 11.12 17.10 -4.69
N VAL A 163 11.38 16.43 -5.82
CA VAL A 163 11.94 15.08 -5.79
C VAL A 163 13.34 15.09 -5.17
N GLY A 164 13.58 14.20 -4.20
CA GLY A 164 14.90 14.07 -3.58
C GLY A 164 14.84 13.56 -2.13
N LEU A 165 16.02 13.40 -1.56
CA LEU A 165 16.19 13.09 -0.14
C LEU A 165 16.41 14.38 0.64
N TYR A 166 15.55 14.61 1.62
CA TYR A 166 15.62 15.80 2.48
C TYR A 166 16.06 15.42 3.88
N ARG A 167 16.99 16.21 4.45
CA ARG A 167 17.54 16.07 5.78
C ARG A 167 17.13 17.27 6.64
N SER A 168 16.65 17.00 7.86
CA SER A 168 16.39 18.00 8.89
C SER A 168 17.13 17.64 10.17
N ALA A 169 17.94 18.57 10.69
CA ALA A 169 18.69 18.43 11.94
C ALA A 169 18.11 19.28 13.09
N ASP A 170 16.93 19.86 12.89
CA ASP A 170 16.26 20.81 13.81
C ASP A 170 14.81 20.41 14.09
N ASN A 171 14.54 19.10 14.15
CA ASN A 171 13.22 18.54 14.43
C ASN A 171 12.13 18.87 13.37
N GLY A 172 12.52 19.05 12.12
CA GLY A 172 11.63 19.32 11.01
C GLY A 172 11.31 20.80 10.77
N LEU A 173 12.05 21.74 11.40
CA LEU A 173 11.85 23.17 11.17
C LEU A 173 12.40 23.61 9.82
N THR A 174 13.56 23.07 9.43
CA THR A 174 14.17 23.32 8.10
C THR A 174 14.61 22.02 7.46
N TRP A 175 14.69 22.03 6.13
CA TRP A 175 15.04 20.85 5.33
C TRP A 175 16.05 21.21 4.24
N THR A 176 17.05 20.37 4.07
CA THR A 176 18.07 20.49 3.03
C THR A 176 18.07 19.23 2.17
N GLN A 177 18.01 19.39 0.85
CA GLN A 177 18.18 18.27 -0.07
C GLN A 177 19.64 17.82 -0.07
N THR A 178 19.89 16.50 0.05
CA THR A 178 21.24 15.98 0.29
C THR A 178 21.74 15.02 -0.77
N LEU A 179 20.87 14.31 -1.50
CA LEU A 179 21.35 13.43 -2.57
C LEU A 179 21.98 14.23 -3.73
N PRO A 180 23.02 13.68 -4.36
CA PRO A 180 23.64 14.32 -5.51
C PRO A 180 22.67 14.42 -6.68
N ILE A 181 22.99 15.33 -7.60
CA ILE A 181 22.32 15.45 -8.89
C ILE A 181 22.91 14.42 -9.84
N ILE A 182 22.05 13.77 -10.62
CA ILE A 182 22.49 12.90 -11.71
C ILE A 182 23.07 13.79 -12.80
N ASP A 183 24.39 13.79 -12.92
CA ASP A 183 25.08 14.55 -13.98
C ASP A 183 25.15 13.71 -15.27
N SER A 184 24.69 14.29 -16.36
CA SER A 184 24.94 13.74 -17.68
C SER A 184 25.21 14.91 -18.64
N ALA A 185 26.26 14.79 -19.38
CA ALA A 185 26.90 15.85 -20.16
C ALA A 185 25.99 16.62 -21.14
N ASN A 186 24.76 16.17 -21.41
CA ASN A 186 23.89 16.77 -22.44
C ASN A 186 22.41 16.92 -22.04
N THR A 187 22.07 16.89 -20.75
CA THR A 187 20.66 16.91 -20.34
C THR A 187 20.44 17.66 -19.03
N ALA A 188 19.19 18.04 -18.76
CA ALA A 188 18.81 18.69 -17.53
C ALA A 188 19.33 17.94 -16.29
N LYS A 189 19.93 18.67 -15.36
CA LYS A 189 20.36 18.15 -14.06
C LYS A 189 19.12 17.73 -13.26
N VAL A 190 19.02 16.46 -12.88
CA VAL A 190 17.90 15.93 -12.11
C VAL A 190 18.41 15.28 -10.83
N PRO A 191 17.69 15.40 -9.69
CA PRO A 191 18.05 14.70 -8.47
C PRO A 191 17.79 13.20 -8.59
N PHE A 192 18.54 12.40 -7.82
CA PHE A 192 18.14 11.02 -7.59
C PHE A 192 16.79 10.98 -6.86
N ALA A 193 15.89 10.10 -7.30
CA ALA A 193 14.62 9.83 -6.63
C ALA A 193 14.81 8.69 -5.63
N PRO A 194 14.76 8.96 -4.32
CA PRO A 194 14.93 7.92 -3.30
C PRO A 194 13.68 7.05 -3.21
N ALA A 195 13.86 5.72 -3.16
CA ALA A 195 12.79 4.74 -3.02
C ALA A 195 12.75 4.10 -1.63
N SER A 196 13.92 3.91 -1.01
CA SER A 196 14.07 3.23 0.28
C SER A 196 15.22 3.84 1.05
N ILE A 197 15.06 4.01 2.37
CA ILE A 197 16.11 4.53 3.27
C ILE A 197 16.31 3.52 4.40
N GLN A 198 17.56 3.15 4.67
CA GLN A 198 17.91 2.27 5.77
C GLN A 198 19.10 2.82 6.56
N ILE A 199 19.09 2.56 7.88
CA ILE A 199 20.23 2.86 8.76
C ILE A 199 20.81 1.55 9.25
N SER A 200 22.08 1.30 8.96
CA SER A 200 22.77 0.10 9.44
C SER A 200 23.23 0.26 10.90
N LYS A 201 23.58 -0.88 11.51
CA LYS A 201 23.99 -0.96 12.92
C LYS A 201 25.17 -0.03 13.27
N ASN A 202 26.07 0.24 12.33
CA ASN A 202 27.17 1.19 12.47
C ASN A 202 26.79 2.62 12.12
N ASN A 203 25.49 2.93 12.08
CA ASN A 203 24.94 4.25 11.84
C ASN A 203 25.22 4.83 10.44
N LYS A 204 25.55 4.01 9.45
CA LYS A 204 25.68 4.42 8.04
C LYS A 204 24.29 4.46 7.41
N ILE A 205 23.99 5.50 6.64
CA ILE A 205 22.71 5.63 5.92
C ILE A 205 22.85 5.09 4.51
N TRP A 206 21.82 4.38 4.05
CA TRP A 206 21.71 3.73 2.76
C TRP A 206 20.44 4.18 2.05
N VAL A 207 20.55 4.45 0.76
CA VAL A 207 19.42 4.85 -0.08
C VAL A 207 19.38 4.00 -1.34
N GLY A 208 18.26 3.30 -1.54
CA GLY A 208 17.90 2.72 -2.83
C GLY A 208 17.10 3.72 -3.65
N THR A 209 17.32 3.77 -4.95
CA THR A 209 16.68 4.72 -5.84
C THR A 209 15.59 4.09 -6.72
N LYS A 210 14.83 4.93 -7.37
CA LYS A 210 13.96 4.63 -8.52
C LYS A 210 14.24 5.62 -9.64
N ALA A 211 13.64 5.40 -10.80
CA ALA A 211 13.73 6.37 -11.88
C ALA A 211 13.15 7.72 -11.46
N SER A 212 13.90 8.79 -11.67
CA SER A 212 13.46 10.14 -11.33
C SER A 212 12.40 10.61 -12.34
N PRO A 213 11.22 11.03 -11.89
CA PRO A 213 10.16 11.53 -12.77
C PRO A 213 10.44 12.95 -13.28
N ASN A 214 11.55 13.57 -12.85
CA ASN A 214 11.90 14.94 -13.21
C ASN A 214 12.47 15.02 -14.63
N GLY A 215 11.98 15.97 -15.42
CA GLY A 215 12.55 16.33 -16.72
C GLY A 215 12.35 15.31 -17.84
N ASN A 216 11.34 14.45 -17.78
CA ASN A 216 11.05 13.40 -18.79
C ASN A 216 12.25 12.49 -19.11
N THR A 217 13.16 12.32 -18.17
CA THR A 217 14.43 11.63 -18.43
C THR A 217 14.47 10.21 -17.86
N ASN A 218 13.56 9.86 -16.97
CA ASN A 218 13.46 8.53 -16.35
C ASN A 218 14.82 7.94 -15.97
N ARG A 219 15.67 8.71 -15.29
CA ARG A 219 17.03 8.32 -14.93
C ARG A 219 17.21 8.16 -13.43
N GLY A 220 18.33 7.57 -13.04
CA GLY A 220 18.72 7.43 -11.64
C GLY A 220 18.10 6.24 -10.92
N GLY A 221 17.33 5.38 -11.62
CA GLY A 221 16.90 4.09 -11.09
C GLY A 221 18.05 3.07 -11.07
N GLY A 222 17.92 2.06 -10.20
CA GLY A 222 18.90 0.97 -10.08
C GLY A 222 20.17 1.34 -9.31
N TYR A 223 20.15 2.35 -8.46
CA TYR A 223 21.34 2.75 -7.68
C TYR A 223 21.14 2.46 -6.19
N ILE A 224 22.26 2.17 -5.54
CA ILE A 224 22.41 2.23 -4.09
C ILE A 224 23.46 3.30 -3.77
N LEU A 225 23.07 4.27 -2.94
CA LEU A 225 23.98 5.28 -2.40
C LEU A 225 24.11 5.08 -0.88
N SER A 226 25.25 5.49 -0.32
CA SER A 226 25.45 5.49 1.12
C SER A 226 26.18 6.75 1.57
N SER A 227 25.99 7.07 2.85
CA SER A 227 26.67 8.18 3.52
C SER A 227 26.96 7.85 4.98
N THR A 228 28.10 8.29 5.49
CA THR A 228 28.44 8.20 6.92
C THR A 228 28.03 9.45 7.70
N ASN A 229 27.86 10.59 7.03
CA ASN A 229 27.51 11.88 7.65
C ASN A 229 26.14 12.42 7.20
N GLY A 230 25.47 11.76 6.23
CA GLY A 230 24.17 12.18 5.69
C GLY A 230 24.21 13.41 4.78
N ILE A 231 25.40 13.88 4.42
CA ILE A 231 25.64 15.06 3.58
C ILE A 231 26.41 14.65 2.33
N ASP A 232 27.53 13.94 2.50
CA ASP A 232 28.36 13.45 1.42
C ASP A 232 27.95 12.03 1.06
N TRP A 233 27.65 11.79 -0.23
CA TRP A 233 27.09 10.54 -0.71
C TRP A 233 28.02 9.86 -1.72
N THR A 234 28.14 8.55 -1.59
CA THR A 234 28.87 7.70 -2.52
C THR A 234 27.91 6.76 -3.22
N VAL A 235 28.00 6.64 -4.52
CA VAL A 235 27.35 5.56 -5.28
C VAL A 235 28.09 4.27 -4.98
N VAL A 236 27.41 3.35 -4.29
CA VAL A 236 27.97 2.05 -3.89
C VAL A 236 27.74 1.00 -4.97
N LYS A 237 26.55 1.02 -5.57
CA LYS A 237 26.18 0.05 -6.60
C LYS A 237 25.29 0.71 -7.64
N LYS A 238 25.51 0.34 -8.90
CA LYS A 238 24.61 0.56 -10.01
C LYS A 238 24.25 -0.79 -10.61
N PHE A 239 22.95 -1.08 -10.66
CA PHE A 239 22.40 -2.25 -11.35
C PHE A 239 22.10 -1.91 -12.81
N THR A 240 22.12 -2.92 -13.67
CA THR A 240 21.74 -2.76 -15.08
C THR A 240 20.22 -2.85 -15.18
N VAL A 241 19.58 -1.70 -15.41
CA VAL A 241 18.13 -1.59 -15.57
C VAL A 241 17.81 -0.71 -16.78
N ASN A 242 16.63 -0.90 -17.35
CA ASN A 242 16.15 -0.07 -18.44
C ASN A 242 15.78 1.34 -17.95
N ASN A 243 15.87 2.35 -18.84
CA ASN A 243 15.41 3.69 -18.54
C ASN A 243 13.93 3.68 -18.13
N GLY A 244 13.59 4.38 -17.07
CA GLY A 244 12.22 4.44 -16.53
C GLY A 244 11.92 3.39 -15.47
N TYR A 245 12.86 2.51 -15.18
CA TYR A 245 12.72 1.43 -14.20
C TYR A 245 13.83 1.50 -13.15
N GLY A 246 13.90 0.50 -12.29
CA GLY A 246 14.98 0.31 -11.35
C GLY A 246 14.65 0.77 -9.94
N ARG A 247 13.41 0.54 -9.46
CA ARG A 247 13.13 0.65 -8.03
C ARG A 247 14.00 -0.32 -7.26
N VAL A 248 14.74 0.19 -6.26
CA VAL A 248 15.59 -0.58 -5.36
C VAL A 248 15.09 -0.43 -3.94
N SER A 249 14.60 -1.52 -3.36
CA SER A 249 14.33 -1.61 -1.92
C SER A 249 15.51 -2.28 -1.23
N ILE A 250 15.95 -1.71 -0.11
CA ILE A 250 17.10 -2.17 0.66
C ILE A 250 16.64 -2.69 2.01
N ALA A 251 17.27 -3.76 2.49
CA ALA A 251 17.19 -4.19 3.87
C ALA A 251 18.59 -4.41 4.43
N VAL A 252 18.94 -3.71 5.49
CA VAL A 252 20.18 -3.90 6.23
C VAL A 252 19.94 -4.87 7.38
N ALA A 253 20.89 -5.77 7.67
CA ALA A 253 20.74 -6.68 8.78
C ALA A 253 20.97 -5.96 10.12
N PRO A 254 19.98 -5.93 11.05
CA PRO A 254 20.14 -5.22 12.32
C PRO A 254 21.24 -5.81 13.21
N SER A 255 21.53 -7.10 13.08
CA SER A 255 22.59 -7.80 13.83
C SER A 255 23.99 -7.60 13.25
N ASN A 256 24.12 -7.31 11.94
CA ASN A 256 25.41 -7.24 11.26
C ASN A 256 25.43 -6.13 10.18
N ALA A 257 26.18 -5.07 10.42
CA ALA A 257 26.25 -3.93 9.49
C ALA A 257 26.83 -4.26 8.11
N ASN A 258 27.59 -5.35 7.99
CA ASN A 258 28.18 -5.77 6.72
C ASN A 258 27.16 -6.38 5.76
N VAL A 259 26.02 -6.90 6.31
CA VAL A 259 25.06 -7.65 5.51
C VAL A 259 23.93 -6.74 5.05
N ILE A 260 23.78 -6.65 3.73
CA ILE A 260 22.78 -5.81 3.06
C ILE A 260 22.13 -6.63 1.96
N TYR A 261 20.81 -6.54 1.87
CA TYR A 261 20.04 -7.12 0.78
C TYR A 261 19.45 -6.01 -0.08
N ALA A 262 19.33 -6.27 -1.38
CA ALA A 262 18.64 -5.40 -2.33
C ALA A 262 17.66 -6.20 -3.17
N PHE A 263 16.45 -5.65 -3.31
CA PHE A 263 15.41 -6.10 -4.21
C PHE A 263 15.33 -5.09 -5.35
N VAL A 264 15.62 -5.52 -6.58
CA VAL A 264 15.75 -4.64 -7.75
C VAL A 264 14.66 -4.94 -8.76
N GLU A 265 13.98 -3.91 -9.20
CA GLU A 265 12.96 -3.95 -10.25
C GLU A 265 13.58 -3.58 -11.61
N ASN A 266 13.12 -4.21 -12.68
CA ASN A 266 13.36 -3.80 -14.06
C ASN A 266 12.18 -4.20 -14.94
N ASN A 267 11.68 -3.27 -15.71
CA ASN A 267 10.56 -3.51 -16.63
C ASN A 267 9.32 -4.10 -15.94
N ASN A 268 8.95 -3.52 -14.80
CA ASN A 268 7.85 -3.92 -13.91
C ASN A 268 8.02 -5.27 -13.20
N LYS A 269 9.09 -6.02 -13.46
CA LYS A 269 9.34 -7.35 -12.92
C LYS A 269 10.49 -7.34 -11.93
N LEU A 270 10.60 -8.43 -11.17
CA LEU A 270 11.82 -8.72 -10.42
C LEU A 270 13.01 -8.82 -11.39
N GLU A 271 13.93 -7.83 -11.35
CA GLU A 271 15.22 -8.00 -12.00
C GLU A 271 16.02 -9.07 -11.26
N ASN A 272 16.33 -8.80 -9.99
CA ASN A 272 16.93 -9.81 -9.11
C ASN A 272 16.89 -9.38 -7.64
N LEU A 273 17.24 -10.35 -6.78
CA LEU A 273 17.62 -10.14 -5.40
C LEU A 273 19.15 -10.22 -5.29
N TYR A 274 19.73 -9.35 -4.49
CA TYR A 274 21.19 -9.28 -4.29
C TYR A 274 21.51 -9.23 -2.80
N ARG A 275 22.73 -9.71 -2.47
CA ARG A 275 23.29 -9.63 -1.12
C ARG A 275 24.72 -9.13 -1.18
N SER A 276 25.09 -8.32 -0.20
CA SER A 276 26.47 -7.97 0.15
C SER A 276 26.76 -8.42 1.56
N ASP A 277 27.98 -8.90 1.80
CA ASP A 277 28.50 -9.30 3.11
C ASP A 277 29.67 -8.42 3.59
N ASP A 278 29.94 -7.32 2.89
CA ASP A 278 31.11 -6.45 3.04
C ASP A 278 30.76 -4.95 2.94
N GLU A 279 29.62 -4.55 3.51
CA GLU A 279 29.12 -3.16 3.47
C GLU A 279 28.95 -2.60 2.04
N GLY A 280 28.57 -3.45 1.09
CA GLY A 280 28.24 -3.03 -0.27
C GLY A 280 29.44 -2.96 -1.20
N LEU A 281 30.64 -3.40 -0.80
CA LEU A 281 31.81 -3.43 -1.67
C LEU A 281 31.63 -4.46 -2.79
N THR A 282 31.15 -5.66 -2.44
CA THR A 282 30.80 -6.68 -3.42
C THR A 282 29.34 -7.14 -3.29
N TRP A 283 28.76 -7.63 -4.36
CA TRP A 283 27.36 -8.06 -4.42
C TRP A 283 27.25 -9.38 -5.16
N VAL A 284 26.57 -10.33 -4.55
CA VAL A 284 26.20 -11.61 -5.16
C VAL A 284 24.73 -11.63 -5.53
N THR A 285 24.41 -12.23 -6.67
CA THR A 285 23.04 -12.46 -7.11
C THR A 285 22.48 -13.66 -6.36
N LEU A 286 21.28 -13.53 -5.82
CA LEU A 286 20.59 -14.58 -5.08
C LEU A 286 19.69 -15.42 -5.99
N ALA A 287 19.26 -16.59 -5.50
CA ALA A 287 18.17 -17.31 -6.13
C ALA A 287 16.88 -16.49 -6.10
N LYS A 288 16.07 -16.59 -7.15
CA LYS A 288 14.73 -15.98 -7.16
C LYS A 288 13.73 -16.90 -6.46
N PRO A 289 12.86 -16.37 -5.58
CA PRO A 289 11.70 -17.12 -5.09
C PRO A 289 10.86 -17.63 -6.25
N LYS A 290 10.43 -18.89 -6.19
CA LYS A 290 9.62 -19.48 -7.26
C LYS A 290 8.15 -19.46 -6.87
N ASN A 291 7.36 -18.80 -7.70
CA ASN A 291 5.90 -18.87 -7.63
C ASN A 291 5.40 -19.90 -8.66
N TYR A 292 4.69 -20.93 -8.19
CA TYR A 292 4.15 -22.00 -9.05
C TYR A 292 2.69 -21.76 -9.44
N GLU A 293 2.28 -20.52 -9.52
CA GLU A 293 0.92 -20.17 -9.89
C GLU A 293 0.71 -20.25 -11.39
N TYR A 294 -0.47 -20.74 -11.80
CA TYR A 294 -0.84 -20.87 -13.21
C TYR A 294 -0.75 -19.52 -13.94
N ARG A 295 -0.16 -19.48 -15.12
CA ARG A 295 0.09 -18.30 -15.97
C ARG A 295 1.00 -17.22 -15.37
N THR A 296 1.71 -17.51 -14.29
CA THR A 296 2.70 -16.60 -13.72
C THR A 296 4.11 -17.12 -14.02
N PRO A 297 5.04 -16.28 -14.49
CA PRO A 297 6.44 -16.70 -14.63
C PRO A 297 6.98 -17.19 -13.29
N ALA A 298 7.56 -18.38 -13.29
CA ALA A 298 8.02 -19.02 -12.05
C ALA A 298 9.10 -18.21 -11.30
N ASP A 299 9.81 -17.34 -12.01
CA ASP A 299 10.93 -16.53 -11.52
C ASP A 299 10.56 -15.06 -11.24
N ASP A 300 9.27 -14.70 -11.34
CA ASP A 300 8.77 -13.37 -11.03
C ASP A 300 7.58 -13.43 -10.05
N PHE A 301 7.89 -13.52 -8.76
CA PHE A 301 6.88 -13.57 -7.70
C PHE A 301 6.12 -12.25 -7.51
N THR A 302 6.50 -11.18 -8.22
CA THR A 302 5.79 -9.89 -8.24
C THR A 302 4.74 -9.83 -9.36
N ARG A 303 4.72 -10.79 -10.29
CA ARG A 303 3.77 -10.88 -11.40
C ARG A 303 3.71 -9.61 -12.27
N GLY A 304 4.85 -8.96 -12.47
CA GLY A 304 4.94 -7.72 -13.26
C GLY A 304 4.56 -6.46 -12.48
N GLN A 305 4.49 -6.52 -11.16
CA GLN A 305 4.16 -5.38 -10.28
C GLN A 305 5.32 -4.97 -9.37
N ALA A 306 6.56 -5.35 -9.66
CA ALA A 306 7.72 -5.02 -8.81
C ALA A 306 7.96 -3.51 -8.62
N TRP A 307 7.36 -2.67 -9.44
CA TRP A 307 7.34 -1.21 -9.26
C TRP A 307 6.43 -0.79 -8.09
N TYR A 308 5.46 -1.60 -7.74
CA TYR A 308 4.39 -1.33 -6.78
C TYR A 308 4.57 -2.12 -5.47
N ASP A 309 4.57 -3.47 -5.55
CA ASP A 309 4.69 -4.40 -4.45
C ASP A 309 6.13 -4.90 -4.27
N GLN A 310 6.88 -4.23 -3.44
CA GLN A 310 8.28 -4.56 -3.19
C GLN A 310 8.59 -4.39 -1.70
N ALA A 311 8.54 -5.50 -0.96
CA ALA A 311 8.82 -5.54 0.45
C ALA A 311 10.00 -6.47 0.75
N ILE A 312 10.90 -6.05 1.64
CA ILE A 312 12.05 -6.86 2.08
C ILE A 312 12.42 -6.50 3.52
N ALA A 313 12.68 -7.52 4.35
CA ALA A 313 13.15 -7.32 5.72
C ALA A 313 14.07 -8.46 6.17
N VAL A 314 15.10 -8.12 6.95
CA VAL A 314 16.04 -9.08 7.54
C VAL A 314 15.70 -9.30 9.02
N ASP A 315 15.81 -10.53 9.48
CA ASP A 315 15.65 -10.92 10.88
C ASP A 315 16.60 -10.12 11.77
N PRO A 316 16.10 -9.51 12.87
CA PRO A 316 16.93 -8.67 13.73
C PRO A 316 18.09 -9.40 14.40
N ASN A 317 18.02 -10.72 14.56
CA ASN A 317 19.02 -11.52 15.25
C ASN A 317 19.87 -12.41 14.32
N ASN A 318 19.37 -12.69 13.09
CA ASN A 318 20.06 -13.56 12.13
C ASN A 318 20.15 -12.90 10.74
N PRO A 319 21.36 -12.47 10.31
CA PRO A 319 21.56 -11.81 9.03
C PRO A 319 21.30 -12.71 7.82
N ASN A 320 21.19 -14.04 8.01
CA ASN A 320 20.90 -15.00 6.95
C ASN A 320 19.40 -15.29 6.80
N THR A 321 18.55 -14.80 7.71
CA THR A 321 17.11 -14.93 7.60
C THR A 321 16.51 -13.66 7.02
N VAL A 322 15.88 -13.78 5.85
CA VAL A 322 15.30 -12.67 5.11
C VAL A 322 13.92 -13.06 4.59
N ILE A 323 12.98 -12.11 4.62
CA ILE A 323 11.65 -12.24 4.04
C ILE A 323 11.53 -11.24 2.90
N VAL A 324 10.98 -11.67 1.77
CA VAL A 324 10.60 -10.82 0.65
C VAL A 324 9.12 -10.96 0.35
N GLY A 325 8.51 -9.89 -0.12
CA GLY A 325 7.11 -9.85 -0.53
C GLY A 325 6.94 -9.17 -1.88
N GLY A 326 6.15 -9.77 -2.71
CA GLY A 326 5.56 -9.28 -3.93
C GLY A 326 4.06 -9.53 -3.82
N ILE A 327 3.49 -10.37 -4.68
CA ILE A 327 2.11 -10.86 -4.50
C ILE A 327 1.99 -11.69 -3.23
N ASP A 328 2.86 -12.67 -3.07
CA ASP A 328 2.98 -13.52 -1.88
C ASP A 328 4.28 -13.26 -1.12
N LEU A 329 4.39 -13.84 0.07
CA LEU A 329 5.57 -13.76 0.94
C LEU A 329 6.45 -15.00 0.80
N PHE A 330 7.76 -14.79 0.79
CA PHE A 330 8.78 -15.83 0.75
C PHE A 330 9.85 -15.58 1.82
N LYS A 331 10.31 -16.64 2.47
CA LYS A 331 11.35 -16.61 3.50
C LYS A 331 12.53 -17.47 3.11
N SER A 332 13.73 -16.94 3.31
CA SER A 332 15.00 -17.66 3.28
C SER A 332 15.62 -17.68 4.68
N THR A 333 16.31 -18.77 5.03
CA THR A 333 17.08 -18.91 6.27
C THR A 333 18.57 -19.15 6.02
N ASP A 334 18.98 -19.15 4.75
CA ASP A 334 20.33 -19.45 4.26
C ASP A 334 20.93 -18.30 3.41
N GLY A 335 20.50 -17.08 3.69
CA GLY A 335 21.04 -15.89 3.04
C GLY A 335 20.53 -15.66 1.62
N GLY A 336 19.40 -16.26 1.23
CA GLY A 336 18.80 -16.13 -0.09
C GLY A 336 19.27 -17.19 -1.09
N THR A 337 19.92 -18.26 -0.62
CA THR A 337 20.30 -19.41 -1.46
C THR A 337 19.06 -20.24 -1.82
N THR A 338 18.16 -20.43 -0.85
CA THR A 338 16.86 -21.10 -1.06
C THR A 338 15.72 -20.28 -0.46
N TRP A 339 14.50 -20.46 -0.99
CA TRP A 339 13.32 -19.75 -0.57
C TRP A 339 12.14 -20.68 -0.34
N ASN A 340 11.43 -20.47 0.76
CA ASN A 340 10.17 -21.12 1.07
C ASN A 340 9.04 -20.10 0.99
N GLN A 341 7.95 -20.43 0.29
CA GLN A 341 6.73 -19.64 0.31
C GLN A 341 6.09 -19.74 1.70
N ILE A 342 5.62 -18.63 2.26
CA ILE A 342 5.02 -18.56 3.60
C ILE A 342 3.61 -17.97 3.61
N SER A 343 3.08 -17.57 2.46
CA SER A 343 1.71 -17.09 2.32
C SER A 343 1.09 -17.52 0.99
N LYS A 344 -0.24 -17.41 0.92
CA LYS A 344 -0.98 -17.50 -0.34
C LYS A 344 -2.13 -16.49 -0.33
N TRP A 345 -2.21 -15.67 -1.36
CA TRP A 345 -3.23 -14.63 -1.48
C TRP A 345 -4.64 -15.17 -1.77
N TYR A 346 -4.76 -16.41 -2.16
CA TYR A 346 -6.06 -17.11 -2.29
C TYR A 346 -6.00 -18.48 -1.60
N ASN A 347 -7.09 -18.90 -1.01
CA ASN A 347 -7.14 -20.10 -0.17
C ASN A 347 -7.84 -21.28 -0.85
N TRP A 348 -7.28 -21.76 -1.98
CA TRP A 348 -7.79 -22.97 -2.64
C TRP A 348 -7.13 -24.24 -2.09
N ASN A 349 -6.05 -24.09 -1.34
CA ASN A 349 -5.26 -25.19 -0.82
C ASN A 349 -4.71 -24.78 0.55
N ALA A 350 -5.26 -25.37 1.61
CA ALA A 350 -4.98 -25.04 3.01
C ALA A 350 -3.51 -25.27 3.48
N LYS A 351 -2.55 -25.28 2.56
CA LYS A 351 -1.13 -25.49 2.90
C LYS A 351 -0.50 -24.26 3.55
N TYR A 352 -0.84 -23.07 3.09
CA TYR A 352 -0.26 -21.81 3.56
C TYR A 352 -1.29 -20.96 4.27
N SER A 353 -0.83 -20.04 5.11
CA SER A 353 -1.70 -18.99 5.64
C SER A 353 -2.18 -18.08 4.50
N TYR A 354 -3.47 -17.68 4.57
CA TYR A 354 -3.97 -16.62 3.72
C TYR A 354 -3.34 -15.30 4.15
N VAL A 355 -2.71 -14.60 3.23
CA VAL A 355 -2.29 -13.20 3.35
C VAL A 355 -2.68 -12.51 2.06
N HIS A 356 -3.34 -11.38 2.14
CA HIS A 356 -3.77 -10.63 0.95
C HIS A 356 -2.57 -10.32 0.05
N ALA A 357 -2.82 -10.18 -1.24
CA ALA A 357 -1.81 -9.85 -2.24
C ALA A 357 -1.17 -8.48 -2.01
N ASP A 358 -0.11 -8.20 -2.77
CA ASP A 358 0.54 -6.90 -2.95
C ASP A 358 1.20 -6.38 -1.67
N GLN A 359 2.33 -7.01 -1.32
CA GLN A 359 3.04 -6.71 -0.07
C GLN A 359 3.79 -5.38 -0.14
N HIS A 360 3.55 -4.50 0.86
CA HIS A 360 4.16 -3.17 0.93
C HIS A 360 5.15 -3.00 2.06
N ALA A 361 4.90 -3.67 3.19
CA ALA A 361 5.82 -3.61 4.32
C ALA A 361 5.89 -4.94 5.06
N ILE A 362 7.09 -5.30 5.48
CA ILE A 362 7.41 -6.41 6.36
C ILE A 362 8.13 -5.81 7.56
N LEU A 363 7.62 -6.04 8.76
CA LEU A 363 8.17 -5.45 9.98
C LEU A 363 8.32 -6.50 11.07
N TYR A 364 9.55 -6.91 11.34
CA TYR A 364 9.85 -7.71 12.52
C TYR A 364 9.57 -6.94 13.82
N LYS A 365 9.12 -7.64 14.85
CA LYS A 365 9.14 -7.07 16.19
C LYS A 365 10.60 -6.85 16.62
N PRO A 366 10.97 -5.71 17.23
CA PRO A 366 12.32 -5.46 17.70
C PRO A 366 12.85 -6.64 18.54
N ASN A 367 14.05 -7.10 18.24
CA ASN A 367 14.74 -8.20 18.90
C ASN A 367 14.04 -9.58 18.85
N SER A 368 13.06 -9.78 17.97
CA SER A 368 12.34 -11.06 17.82
C SER A 368 12.51 -11.64 16.43
N SER A 369 12.97 -12.87 16.35
CA SER A 369 13.05 -13.66 15.10
C SER A 369 11.75 -14.40 14.77
N THR A 370 10.76 -14.38 15.68
CA THR A 370 9.54 -15.15 15.53
C THR A 370 8.30 -14.31 15.25
N THR A 371 8.36 -13.00 15.52
CA THR A 371 7.20 -12.12 15.47
C THR A 371 7.36 -11.09 14.37
N ALA A 372 6.36 -11.01 13.48
CA ALA A 372 6.35 -10.03 12.40
C ALA A 372 4.94 -9.57 12.03
N LEU A 373 4.89 -8.40 11.39
CA LEU A 373 3.74 -7.79 10.75
C LEU A 373 3.96 -7.72 9.25
N PHE A 374 2.88 -7.86 8.50
CA PHE A 374 2.85 -7.71 7.05
C PHE A 374 1.73 -6.73 6.70
N ALA A 375 2.02 -5.72 5.91
CA ALA A 375 1.05 -4.75 5.42
C ALA A 375 0.96 -4.83 3.90
N ASN A 376 -0.26 -4.86 3.39
CA ASN A 376 -0.60 -5.09 1.99
C ASN A 376 -1.91 -4.38 1.60
N ASP A 377 -2.47 -4.66 0.43
CA ASP A 377 -3.72 -4.05 -0.05
C ASP A 377 -4.98 -4.55 0.66
N GLY A 378 -4.88 -5.62 1.45
CA GLY A 378 -5.98 -6.12 2.29
C GLY A 378 -5.92 -5.68 3.76
N GLY A 379 -4.85 -4.97 4.16
CA GLY A 379 -4.69 -4.49 5.55
C GLY A 379 -3.44 -5.01 6.23
N ILE A 380 -3.59 -5.52 7.46
CA ILE A 380 -2.47 -5.91 8.31
C ILE A 380 -2.63 -7.37 8.75
N PHE A 381 -1.51 -8.08 8.67
CA PHE A 381 -1.38 -9.47 9.07
C PHE A 381 -0.26 -9.60 10.11
N TYR A 382 -0.42 -10.55 11.01
CA TYR A 382 0.45 -10.76 12.17
C TYR A 382 0.79 -12.23 12.37
N THR A 383 2.01 -12.50 12.78
CA THR A 383 2.42 -13.80 13.34
C THR A 383 3.37 -13.62 14.51
N ASN A 384 3.34 -14.54 15.45
CA ASN A 384 4.36 -14.71 16.49
C ASN A 384 5.15 -16.02 16.34
N ASN A 385 4.97 -16.72 15.22
CA ASN A 385 5.60 -18.00 14.96
C ASN A 385 6.14 -18.12 13.51
N LEU A 386 7.04 -17.22 13.13
CA LEU A 386 7.71 -17.25 11.81
C LEU A 386 8.46 -18.57 11.55
N GLY A 387 8.76 -19.35 12.59
CA GLY A 387 9.40 -20.67 12.45
C GLY A 387 8.54 -21.66 11.69
N ALA A 388 7.21 -21.57 11.85
CA ALA A 388 6.24 -22.44 11.19
C ALA A 388 5.42 -21.71 10.10
N ALA A 389 5.89 -20.57 9.58
CA ALA A 389 5.10 -19.73 8.66
C ALA A 389 4.83 -20.40 7.29
N ASP A 390 5.53 -21.48 6.94
CA ASP A 390 5.28 -22.30 5.75
C ASP A 390 4.09 -23.26 5.90
N THR A 391 3.33 -23.13 6.99
CA THR A 391 2.11 -23.91 7.27
C THR A 391 0.88 -23.00 7.36
N ALA A 392 -0.31 -23.60 7.24
CA ALA A 392 -1.58 -22.88 7.34
C ALA A 392 -1.85 -22.30 8.72
N ASN A 393 -2.61 -21.21 8.78
CA ASN A 393 -3.13 -20.57 10.00
C ASN A 393 -2.06 -20.06 10.98
N VAL A 394 -0.83 -19.82 10.52
CA VAL A 394 0.26 -19.25 11.33
C VAL A 394 0.32 -17.74 11.22
N ILE A 395 -0.09 -17.19 10.07
CA ILE A 395 -0.23 -15.74 9.86
C ILE A 395 -1.72 -15.39 9.88
N SER A 396 -2.11 -14.47 10.75
CA SER A 396 -3.51 -14.10 10.99
C SER A 396 -3.81 -12.69 10.49
N HIS A 397 -4.98 -12.48 9.90
CA HIS A 397 -5.51 -11.15 9.59
C HIS A 397 -5.90 -10.44 10.88
N VAL A 398 -5.39 -9.21 11.08
CA VAL A 398 -5.57 -8.44 12.33
C VAL A 398 -6.13 -7.04 12.08
N SER A 399 -6.98 -6.90 11.06
CA SER A 399 -7.56 -5.60 10.64
C SER A 399 -8.95 -5.33 11.20
N LYS A 400 -9.31 -5.90 12.36
CA LYS A 400 -10.62 -5.66 12.97
C LYS A 400 -10.84 -4.17 13.27
N ALA A 401 -11.90 -3.60 12.69
CA ALA A 401 -12.24 -2.18 12.76
C ALA A 401 -11.16 -1.23 12.18
N TYR A 402 -10.25 -1.75 11.38
CA TYR A 402 -9.31 -0.95 10.59
C TYR A 402 -9.98 -0.51 9.29
N ASN A 403 -10.81 0.53 9.38
CA ASN A 403 -11.71 0.95 8.31
C ASN A 403 -11.00 1.89 7.32
N VAL A 404 -10.11 1.33 6.53
CA VAL A 404 -9.32 2.02 5.50
C VAL A 404 -9.60 1.52 4.08
N THR A 405 -10.67 0.77 3.90
CA THR A 405 -11.13 0.27 2.60
C THR A 405 -11.43 1.42 1.65
N GLN A 406 -10.91 1.37 0.44
CA GLN A 406 -11.12 2.41 -0.57
C GLN A 406 -12.26 2.02 -1.50
N PHE A 407 -13.40 2.70 -1.40
CA PHE A 407 -14.57 2.46 -2.23
C PHE A 407 -14.56 3.34 -3.48
N TYR A 408 -14.93 2.75 -4.62
CA TYR A 408 -15.12 3.44 -5.91
C TYR A 408 -16.56 3.88 -6.12
N ALA A 409 -17.53 3.02 -5.74
CA ALA A 409 -18.93 3.29 -5.95
C ALA A 409 -19.80 2.58 -4.90
N GLY A 410 -21.05 3.02 -4.76
CA GLY A 410 -22.02 2.40 -3.87
C GLY A 410 -23.43 2.40 -4.45
N ALA A 411 -24.25 1.44 -4.02
CA ALA A 411 -25.66 1.32 -4.37
C ALA A 411 -26.51 1.12 -3.12
N ILE A 412 -27.65 1.82 -3.07
CA ILE A 412 -28.58 1.84 -1.95
C ILE A 412 -29.85 1.11 -2.30
N HIS A 413 -30.38 0.27 -1.39
CA HIS A 413 -31.67 -0.37 -1.54
C HIS A 413 -32.80 0.67 -1.57
N PRO A 414 -33.81 0.57 -2.48
CA PRO A 414 -34.86 1.60 -2.64
C PRO A 414 -35.85 1.66 -1.47
N GLU A 415 -35.99 0.60 -0.68
CA GLU A 415 -36.94 0.55 0.44
C GLU A 415 -36.47 1.45 1.57
N ILE A 416 -37.32 2.41 1.97
CA ILE A 416 -37.01 3.36 3.04
C ILE A 416 -36.78 2.60 4.36
N GLY A 417 -35.68 2.93 5.03
CA GLY A 417 -35.28 2.32 6.29
C GLY A 417 -34.56 0.96 6.15
N LYS A 418 -34.41 0.44 4.95
CA LYS A 418 -33.66 -0.78 4.69
C LYS A 418 -32.16 -0.52 4.77
N SER A 419 -31.51 -1.20 5.71
CA SER A 419 -30.06 -1.14 5.85
C SER A 419 -29.39 -2.17 4.94
N PHE A 420 -29.48 -1.95 3.63
CA PHE A 420 -28.84 -2.80 2.64
C PHE A 420 -28.14 -1.93 1.58
N PHE A 421 -26.84 -2.15 1.46
CA PHE A 421 -25.97 -1.40 0.53
C PHE A 421 -25.00 -2.37 -0.14
N LEU A 422 -24.60 -2.04 -1.36
CA LEU A 422 -23.44 -2.59 -2.03
C LEU A 422 -22.41 -1.49 -2.19
N ALA A 423 -21.13 -1.81 -2.01
CA ALA A 423 -20.04 -0.87 -2.29
C ALA A 423 -18.85 -1.61 -2.88
N GLY A 424 -18.46 -1.22 -4.10
CA GLY A 424 -17.30 -1.75 -4.81
C GLY A 424 -16.02 -1.09 -4.32
N SER A 425 -15.01 -1.88 -3.98
CA SER A 425 -13.75 -1.39 -3.41
C SER A 425 -12.53 -1.90 -4.14
N GLN A 426 -11.47 -1.11 -4.10
CA GLN A 426 -10.17 -1.49 -4.65
C GLN A 426 -9.64 -2.72 -3.91
N ASP A 427 -9.23 -3.74 -4.66
CA ASP A 427 -8.56 -4.98 -4.21
C ASP A 427 -9.33 -5.83 -3.18
N ASN A 428 -10.47 -5.35 -2.68
CA ASN A 428 -11.23 -5.99 -1.61
C ASN A 428 -12.68 -6.35 -2.02
N GLY A 429 -12.94 -6.42 -3.32
CA GLY A 429 -14.21 -6.83 -3.89
C GLY A 429 -15.36 -5.85 -3.69
N THR A 430 -16.56 -6.29 -4.04
CA THR A 430 -17.78 -5.56 -3.69
C THR A 430 -18.30 -6.04 -2.34
N GLN A 431 -18.39 -5.13 -1.37
CA GLN A 431 -18.86 -5.40 -0.03
C GLN A 431 -20.37 -5.21 0.08
N ARG A 432 -21.03 -6.12 0.79
CA ARG A 432 -22.46 -6.09 1.09
C ARG A 432 -22.67 -5.74 2.55
N PHE A 433 -23.34 -4.63 2.79
CA PHE A 433 -23.71 -4.12 4.10
C PHE A 433 -25.16 -4.50 4.39
N THR A 434 -25.44 -5.04 5.55
CA THR A 434 -26.80 -5.48 5.98
C THR A 434 -27.18 -4.98 7.37
N ASN A 435 -26.35 -4.13 7.98
CA ASN A 435 -26.54 -3.63 9.33
C ASN A 435 -26.54 -2.08 9.34
N PRO A 436 -27.42 -1.43 10.11
CA PRO A 436 -27.48 0.04 10.21
C PRO A 436 -26.39 0.68 11.07
N SER A 437 -25.46 -0.11 11.60
CA SER A 437 -24.36 0.36 12.44
C SER A 437 -23.04 -0.24 11.98
N PHE A 438 -21.94 0.26 12.55
CA PHE A 438 -20.59 -0.26 12.31
C PHE A 438 -20.53 -1.78 12.54
N SER A 439 -20.24 -2.54 11.49
CA SER A 439 -20.32 -4.01 11.50
C SER A 439 -19.45 -4.67 10.43
N ASN A 440 -19.35 -5.98 10.53
CA ASN A 440 -18.78 -6.82 9.49
C ASN A 440 -19.65 -6.78 8.24
N THR A 441 -19.00 -6.80 7.08
CA THR A 441 -19.62 -7.00 5.77
C THR A 441 -19.38 -8.41 5.26
N THR A 442 -20.06 -8.75 4.17
CA THR A 442 -19.79 -9.97 3.40
C THR A 442 -19.39 -9.58 1.99
N THR A 443 -18.41 -10.26 1.43
CA THR A 443 -17.99 -10.03 0.04
C THR A 443 -19.04 -10.61 -0.90
N ALA A 444 -19.64 -9.76 -1.74
CA ALA A 444 -20.60 -10.15 -2.77
C ALA A 444 -19.87 -10.74 -3.98
N THR A 445 -18.83 -10.08 -4.47
CA THR A 445 -17.92 -10.53 -5.53
C THR A 445 -16.50 -10.14 -5.17
N GLY A 446 -15.51 -10.98 -5.53
CA GLY A 446 -14.10 -10.76 -5.20
C GLY A 446 -13.35 -9.93 -6.25
N GLY A 447 -12.03 -9.77 -6.04
CA GLY A 447 -11.12 -8.97 -6.86
C GLY A 447 -11.29 -7.48 -6.63
N ASP A 448 -11.11 -6.64 -7.65
CA ASP A 448 -11.52 -5.23 -7.60
C ASP A 448 -13.04 -5.13 -7.72
N GLY A 449 -13.67 -4.41 -6.82
CA GLY A 449 -15.08 -4.05 -6.93
C GLY A 449 -15.22 -2.67 -7.56
N GLY A 450 -15.81 -2.59 -8.73
CA GLY A 450 -16.07 -1.34 -9.42
C GLY A 450 -17.47 -0.77 -9.13
N PHE A 451 -18.15 -0.33 -10.17
CA PHE A 451 -19.53 0.15 -10.05
C PHE A 451 -20.49 -0.97 -9.66
N CYS A 452 -21.46 -0.65 -8.82
CA CYS A 452 -22.51 -1.59 -8.41
C CYS A 452 -23.88 -0.92 -8.45
N PHE A 453 -24.93 -1.71 -8.66
CA PHE A 453 -26.30 -1.21 -8.80
C PHE A 453 -27.28 -2.15 -8.09
N ILE A 454 -28.33 -1.56 -7.55
CA ILE A 454 -29.53 -2.25 -7.05
C ILE A 454 -30.70 -1.67 -7.82
N ASP A 455 -31.46 -2.52 -8.52
CA ASP A 455 -32.60 -2.06 -9.30
C ASP A 455 -33.63 -1.39 -8.39
N GLN A 456 -33.96 -0.15 -8.68
CA GLN A 456 -34.82 0.67 -7.83
C GLN A 456 -36.31 0.32 -7.98
N THR A 457 -36.68 -0.41 -9.04
CA THR A 457 -38.05 -0.89 -9.29
C THR A 457 -38.25 -2.34 -8.84
N ASN A 458 -37.17 -3.15 -8.88
CA ASN A 458 -37.19 -4.52 -8.42
C ASN A 458 -35.85 -4.91 -7.79
N PRO A 459 -35.62 -4.63 -6.52
CA PRO A 459 -34.32 -4.77 -5.85
C PRO A 459 -33.79 -6.19 -5.69
N LYS A 460 -34.54 -7.21 -6.15
CA LYS A 460 -33.99 -8.56 -6.27
C LYS A 460 -32.91 -8.64 -7.34
N PHE A 461 -32.95 -7.76 -8.36
CA PHE A 461 -31.91 -7.66 -9.37
C PHE A 461 -30.82 -6.69 -8.91
N GLN A 462 -29.60 -7.20 -8.87
CA GLN A 462 -28.43 -6.43 -8.45
C GLN A 462 -27.26 -6.71 -9.38
N ILE A 463 -26.38 -5.74 -9.53
CA ILE A 463 -25.22 -5.81 -10.41
C ILE A 463 -23.99 -5.40 -9.63
N THR A 464 -22.92 -6.16 -9.76
CA THR A 464 -21.58 -5.76 -9.36
C THR A 464 -20.66 -5.80 -10.56
N SER A 465 -19.60 -5.02 -10.57
CA SER A 465 -18.57 -5.11 -11.60
C SER A 465 -17.22 -5.49 -10.99
N TYR A 466 -16.42 -6.15 -11.78
CA TYR A 466 -14.98 -6.31 -11.64
C TYR A 466 -14.29 -5.23 -12.50
N VAL A 467 -13.06 -5.45 -12.93
CA VAL A 467 -12.36 -4.54 -13.83
C VAL A 467 -12.91 -4.57 -15.25
N TYR A 468 -12.72 -3.50 -16.01
CA TYR A 468 -13.17 -3.33 -17.40
C TYR A 468 -14.69 -3.53 -17.53
N ASN A 469 -15.15 -4.33 -18.48
CA ASN A 469 -16.56 -4.62 -18.70
C ASN A 469 -16.98 -6.02 -18.18
N SER A 470 -16.45 -6.42 -17.04
CA SER A 470 -16.81 -7.68 -16.39
C SER A 470 -17.90 -7.44 -15.34
N TYR A 471 -19.10 -8.01 -15.55
CA TYR A 471 -20.28 -7.80 -14.72
C TYR A 471 -20.81 -9.12 -14.15
N TYR A 472 -21.26 -9.05 -12.89
CA TYR A 472 -21.91 -10.13 -12.17
C TYR A 472 -23.34 -9.73 -11.83
N LEU A 473 -24.30 -10.61 -12.13
CA LEU A 473 -25.72 -10.38 -11.91
C LEU A 473 -26.25 -11.25 -10.79
N SER A 474 -27.10 -10.67 -9.96
CA SER A 474 -27.94 -11.34 -8.97
C SER A 474 -29.40 -11.18 -9.34
N SER A 475 -30.18 -12.25 -9.20
CA SER A 475 -31.64 -12.25 -9.31
C SER A 475 -32.33 -12.72 -8.00
N ASP A 476 -31.58 -12.78 -6.91
CA ASP A 476 -32.00 -13.32 -5.62
C ASP A 476 -31.78 -12.37 -4.45
N SER A 477 -31.85 -11.06 -4.70
CA SER A 477 -31.64 -9.99 -3.72
C SER A 477 -30.20 -9.93 -3.19
N GLY A 478 -29.22 -10.19 -4.06
CA GLY A 478 -27.79 -10.11 -3.72
C GLY A 478 -27.28 -11.25 -2.85
N LYS A 479 -28.01 -12.37 -2.76
CA LYS A 479 -27.54 -13.55 -2.04
C LYS A 479 -26.44 -14.26 -2.79
N SER A 480 -26.61 -14.40 -4.11
CA SER A 480 -25.60 -14.93 -5.02
C SER A 480 -25.42 -14.03 -6.25
N PHE A 481 -24.22 -14.09 -6.83
CA PHE A 481 -23.87 -13.37 -8.05
C PHE A 481 -23.24 -14.34 -9.05
N THR A 482 -23.69 -14.29 -10.29
CA THR A 482 -23.14 -15.09 -11.38
C THR A 482 -22.49 -14.17 -12.40
N GLN A 483 -21.26 -14.46 -12.78
CA GLN A 483 -20.61 -13.74 -13.88
C GLN A 483 -21.36 -13.99 -15.17
N THR A 484 -21.98 -12.94 -15.69
CA THR A 484 -22.93 -13.11 -16.79
C THR A 484 -22.38 -12.58 -18.10
N LEU A 485 -21.48 -11.60 -18.04
CA LEU A 485 -20.96 -10.92 -19.21
C LEU A 485 -19.51 -10.53 -19.00
N ILE A 486 -18.66 -10.94 -19.90
CA ILE A 486 -17.27 -10.54 -20.02
C ILE A 486 -17.11 -9.95 -21.41
N ASP A 487 -16.61 -8.73 -21.49
CA ASP A 487 -15.95 -8.25 -22.69
C ASP A 487 -14.52 -8.79 -22.66
N ASN A 488 -14.22 -9.72 -23.57
CA ASN A 488 -12.97 -10.49 -23.54
C ASN A 488 -11.72 -9.68 -23.91
N ASP A 489 -11.85 -8.39 -24.25
CA ASP A 489 -10.78 -7.60 -24.85
C ASP A 489 -10.21 -6.53 -23.93
N ASP A 490 -10.47 -6.57 -22.61
CA ASP A 490 -10.05 -5.55 -21.65
C ASP A 490 -10.40 -4.11 -22.12
N ILE A 491 -11.56 -3.96 -22.77
CA ILE A 491 -12.04 -2.71 -23.35
C ILE A 491 -12.68 -1.84 -22.25
N GLY A 492 -12.41 -0.55 -22.30
CA GLY A 492 -12.86 0.41 -21.30
C GLY A 492 -11.74 0.82 -20.32
N SER A 493 -12.11 1.40 -19.20
CA SER A 493 -11.18 1.76 -18.13
C SER A 493 -11.05 0.63 -17.12
N PHE A 494 -9.92 0.55 -16.42
CA PHE A 494 -9.71 -0.47 -15.36
C PHE A 494 -10.88 -0.50 -14.37
N ILE A 495 -11.20 0.62 -13.70
CA ILE A 495 -12.50 0.80 -13.05
C ILE A 495 -13.41 1.52 -14.06
N ASN A 496 -14.30 0.75 -14.66
CA ASN A 496 -15.04 1.22 -15.82
C ASN A 496 -16.30 1.98 -15.43
N PRO A 497 -16.46 3.25 -15.83
CA PRO A 497 -17.66 4.01 -15.55
C PRO A 497 -18.88 3.34 -16.16
N ALA A 498 -19.93 3.19 -15.35
CA ALA A 498 -21.17 2.58 -15.75
C ALA A 498 -22.38 3.30 -15.16
N THR A 499 -23.53 3.19 -15.81
CA THR A 499 -24.81 3.67 -15.32
C THR A 499 -25.92 2.67 -15.62
N TYR A 500 -26.96 2.65 -14.78
CA TYR A 500 -28.05 1.70 -14.89
C TYR A 500 -29.39 2.44 -15.02
N ASP A 501 -30.13 2.14 -16.08
CA ASP A 501 -31.50 2.61 -16.29
C ASP A 501 -32.47 1.65 -15.60
N ASN A 502 -33.07 2.10 -14.51
CA ASN A 502 -34.02 1.29 -13.73
C ASN A 502 -35.36 1.04 -14.44
N ASN A 503 -35.78 1.90 -15.38
CA ASN A 503 -37.06 1.74 -16.09
C ASN A 503 -36.95 0.76 -17.25
N LEU A 504 -35.83 0.80 -17.96
CA LEU A 504 -35.56 -0.07 -19.09
C LEU A 504 -34.81 -1.35 -18.73
N HIS A 505 -34.28 -1.41 -17.48
CA HIS A 505 -33.41 -2.49 -17.01
C HIS A 505 -32.19 -2.69 -17.92
N ILE A 506 -31.51 -1.59 -18.25
CA ILE A 506 -30.36 -1.56 -19.15
C ILE A 506 -29.17 -0.98 -18.43
N LEU A 507 -28.02 -1.65 -18.51
CA LEU A 507 -26.73 -1.12 -18.11
C LEU A 507 -26.02 -0.53 -19.33
N TYR A 508 -25.44 0.65 -19.16
CA TYR A 508 -24.54 1.29 -20.11
C TYR A 508 -23.18 1.46 -19.46
N SER A 509 -22.12 1.18 -20.20
CA SER A 509 -20.75 1.42 -19.73
C SER A 509 -19.83 1.85 -20.87
N ASN A 510 -18.68 2.42 -20.49
CA ASN A 510 -17.68 2.83 -21.45
C ASN A 510 -17.06 1.59 -22.15
N SER A 511 -16.88 1.68 -23.45
CA SER A 511 -16.18 0.65 -24.24
C SER A 511 -14.89 1.24 -24.83
N SER A 512 -15.01 1.91 -25.96
CA SER A 512 -13.91 2.59 -26.63
C SER A 512 -14.30 4.04 -26.93
N ARG A 513 -13.42 4.77 -27.63
CA ARG A 513 -13.66 6.17 -27.96
C ARG A 513 -15.00 6.44 -28.66
N ASP A 514 -15.44 5.49 -29.50
CA ASP A 514 -16.59 5.66 -30.40
C ASP A 514 -17.75 4.72 -30.06
N TYR A 515 -17.66 3.95 -28.95
CA TYR A 515 -18.65 2.96 -28.57
C TYR A 515 -18.92 2.90 -27.09
N LEU A 516 -20.19 2.66 -26.72
CA LEU A 516 -20.62 2.24 -25.40
C LEU A 516 -21.02 0.77 -25.42
N VAL A 517 -20.71 0.05 -24.35
CA VAL A 517 -21.32 -1.25 -24.05
C VAL A 517 -22.73 -1.01 -23.52
N ARG A 518 -23.69 -1.80 -24.04
CA ARG A 518 -25.06 -1.85 -23.55
C ARG A 518 -25.44 -3.27 -23.20
N ILE A 519 -25.92 -3.48 -21.97
CA ILE A 519 -26.43 -4.77 -21.50
C ILE A 519 -27.93 -4.65 -21.30
N LYS A 520 -28.70 -5.38 -22.14
CA LYS A 520 -30.17 -5.42 -22.12
C LYS A 520 -30.68 -6.69 -21.46
N ASN A 521 -31.96 -6.70 -21.13
CA ASN A 521 -32.69 -7.86 -20.59
C ASN A 521 -32.08 -8.41 -19.30
N ILE A 522 -31.58 -7.55 -18.46
CA ILE A 522 -30.91 -7.93 -17.20
C ILE A 522 -31.80 -8.77 -16.31
N THR A 523 -33.12 -8.55 -16.36
CA THR A 523 -34.12 -9.27 -15.55
C THR A 523 -34.53 -10.63 -16.12
N ASN A 524 -34.03 -11.02 -17.31
CA ASN A 524 -34.36 -12.28 -17.96
C ASN A 524 -33.10 -12.96 -18.52
N THR A 525 -32.79 -12.78 -19.79
CA THR A 525 -31.57 -13.32 -20.42
C THR A 525 -30.73 -12.15 -20.89
N PRO A 526 -29.70 -11.79 -20.14
CA PRO A 526 -28.85 -10.63 -20.45
C PRO A 526 -28.18 -10.77 -21.82
N LYS A 527 -28.17 -9.67 -22.58
CA LYS A 527 -27.51 -9.59 -23.89
C LYS A 527 -26.64 -8.33 -23.93
N LEU A 528 -25.40 -8.51 -24.34
CA LEU A 528 -24.45 -7.43 -24.56
C LEU A 528 -24.49 -7.04 -26.05
N ASP A 529 -24.55 -5.74 -26.33
CA ASP A 529 -24.30 -5.15 -27.63
C ASP A 529 -23.50 -3.83 -27.49
N TYR A 530 -23.10 -3.29 -28.63
CA TYR A 530 -22.34 -2.03 -28.68
C TYR A 530 -23.18 -0.97 -29.36
N ILE A 531 -23.10 0.26 -28.86
CA ILE A 531 -23.76 1.42 -29.46
C ILE A 531 -22.68 2.38 -29.92
N SER A 532 -22.71 2.79 -31.18
CA SER A 532 -21.89 3.90 -31.68
C SER A 532 -22.37 5.22 -31.08
N VAL A 533 -21.43 6.08 -30.66
CA VAL A 533 -21.66 7.41 -30.10
C VAL A 533 -21.21 8.49 -31.08
#